data_a77d30ecdf2b278f75ac46090fcd87bc
#
_entry.id   a77d30ecdf2b278f75ac46090fcd87bc
#
_cell.length_a   1.000
_cell.length_b   1.000
_cell.length_c   1.000
_cell.angle_alpha   90.00
_cell.angle_beta   90.00
_cell.angle_gamma   90.00
#
_symmetry.space_group_name_H-M   'P 1'
#
loop_
_entity.id
_entity.type
_entity.pdbx_description
1 polymer ?
#
loop_
_entity_poly.entity_id
_entity_poly.type
_entity_poly.pdbx_seq_one_letter_code
_entity_poly.pdbx_strand_id
1 'polypeptide(L)'
;MNRLLKPLKKLPNILKDIRISLIKDKYESVNLYFQDESRFGLMTHMGRCLTAMGVKPIVRYQHAFKNTYLYGSFSPIDGDAFVYEIEGTTSEIFYKYLVEFSKHKPKELKVIVIDNAGFHSLQQYGIPKNIRLIRIPPYCPELNPSEKIWHYMKQKFKNKVFENLSNVKTWLHDFVKNELNQQIVMSITHNKLYNQAFVNHLDS
;
A
#
# COMPACT_ATOMS: atom_id res chain seq x y z
N MET A 1 -2.38 -9.58 -24.05
CA MET A 1 -2.08 -10.48 -22.94
C MET A 1 -0.58 -10.66 -22.64
N ASN A 2 0.34 -10.52 -23.62
CA ASN A 2 1.78 -10.78 -23.39
C ASN A 2 2.62 -9.63 -22.79
N ARG A 3 2.15 -8.40 -22.69
CA ARG A 3 2.92 -7.27 -22.10
C ARG A 3 2.90 -7.25 -20.57
N LEU A 4 1.83 -7.71 -19.97
CA LEU A 4 1.63 -7.72 -18.49
C LEU A 4 2.51 -8.74 -17.76
N LEU A 5 2.95 -9.80 -18.47
CA LEU A 5 3.73 -10.89 -17.88
C LEU A 5 5.25 -10.65 -17.87
N LYS A 6 5.76 -9.64 -18.59
CA LYS A 6 7.21 -9.39 -18.68
C LYS A 6 7.87 -8.99 -17.33
N PRO A 7 7.27 -8.13 -16.49
CA PRO A 7 7.86 -7.79 -15.19
C PRO A 7 7.78 -8.94 -14.21
N LEU A 8 6.66 -9.71 -14.22
CA LEU A 8 6.50 -10.89 -13.39
C LEU A 8 7.50 -12.00 -13.73
N LYS A 9 7.95 -12.10 -14.99
CA LYS A 9 9.02 -13.04 -15.40
C LYS A 9 10.40 -12.71 -14.79
N LYS A 10 10.63 -11.47 -14.36
CA LYS A 10 11.87 -11.06 -13.69
C LYS A 10 11.81 -11.25 -12.18
N LEU A 11 10.62 -11.32 -11.59
CA LEU A 11 10.43 -11.49 -10.16
C LEU A 11 11.16 -12.72 -9.61
N PRO A 12 11.13 -13.92 -10.24
CA PRO A 12 11.88 -15.08 -9.79
C PRO A 12 13.40 -14.85 -9.70
N ASN A 13 14.00 -14.20 -10.69
CA ASN A 13 15.43 -13.89 -10.67
C ASN A 13 15.79 -12.89 -9.55
N ILE A 14 14.96 -11.86 -9.37
CA ILE A 14 15.13 -10.88 -8.30
C ILE A 14 15.01 -11.55 -6.93
N LEU A 15 14.06 -12.46 -6.74
CA LEU A 15 13.90 -13.23 -5.51
C LEU A 15 15.08 -14.17 -5.25
N LYS A 16 15.65 -14.75 -6.30
CA LYS A 16 16.88 -15.56 -6.20
C LYS A 16 18.07 -14.72 -5.74
N ASP A 17 18.25 -13.53 -6.31
CA ASP A 17 19.31 -12.60 -5.90
C ASP A 17 19.12 -12.13 -4.45
N ILE A 18 17.88 -11.90 -4.05
CA ILE A 18 17.49 -11.56 -2.68
C ILE A 18 17.82 -12.72 -1.74
N ARG A 19 17.51 -13.96 -2.09
CA ARG A 19 17.85 -15.14 -1.28
C ARG A 19 19.36 -15.24 -1.03
N ILE A 20 20.17 -14.97 -2.05
CA ILE A 20 21.63 -14.93 -1.89
C ILE A 20 22.05 -13.84 -0.91
N SER A 21 21.41 -12.67 -0.94
CA SER A 21 21.71 -11.57 -0.01
C SER A 21 21.25 -11.86 1.42
N LEU A 22 20.15 -12.59 1.62
CA LEU A 22 19.68 -13.04 2.93
C LEU A 22 20.72 -13.85 3.69
N ILE A 23 21.36 -14.80 3.01
CA ILE A 23 22.41 -15.64 3.61
C ILE A 23 23.58 -14.77 4.06
N LYS A 24 23.88 -13.69 3.35
CA LYS A 24 24.97 -12.76 3.67
C LYS A 24 24.62 -11.76 4.78
N ASP A 25 23.40 -11.24 4.78
CA ASP A 25 22.98 -10.12 5.64
C ASP A 25 22.30 -10.58 6.95
N LYS A 26 22.11 -11.88 7.18
CA LYS A 26 21.56 -12.47 8.41
C LYS A 26 20.18 -11.96 8.83
N TYR A 27 19.26 -11.78 7.88
CA TYR A 27 17.86 -11.52 8.19
C TYR A 27 17.16 -12.80 8.67
N GLU A 28 16.22 -12.67 9.60
CA GLU A 28 15.45 -13.80 10.15
C GLU A 28 14.32 -14.22 9.21
N SER A 29 13.81 -13.28 8.41
CA SER A 29 12.71 -13.54 7.47
C SER A 29 12.76 -12.60 6.26
N VAL A 30 12.02 -12.97 5.22
CA VAL A 30 11.75 -12.13 4.05
C VAL A 30 10.26 -12.00 3.87
N ASN A 31 9.79 -10.81 3.53
CA ASN A 31 8.39 -10.61 3.21
C ASN A 31 8.23 -9.72 1.97
N LEU A 32 7.13 -9.93 1.24
CA LEU A 32 6.75 -9.18 0.05
C LEU A 32 5.67 -8.18 0.41
N TYR A 33 5.91 -6.93 0.06
CA TYR A 33 4.95 -5.84 0.26
C TYR A 33 4.64 -5.14 -1.05
N PHE A 34 3.43 -4.65 -1.16
CA PHE A 34 3.01 -3.72 -2.20
C PHE A 34 2.74 -2.38 -1.54
N GLN A 35 3.41 -1.35 -2.03
CA GLN A 35 3.31 -0.02 -1.48
C GLN A 35 2.58 0.90 -2.46
N ASP A 36 1.79 1.81 -1.91
CA ASP A 36 1.07 2.85 -2.66
C ASP A 36 0.63 3.97 -1.70
N GLU A 37 0.21 5.11 -2.24
CA GLU A 37 -0.31 6.25 -1.50
C GLU A 37 -1.78 6.50 -1.82
N SER A 38 -2.49 7.01 -0.83
CA SER A 38 -3.86 7.47 -1.04
C SER A 38 -4.17 8.76 -0.31
N ARG A 39 -4.83 9.66 -1.01
CA ARG A 39 -5.30 10.93 -0.46
C ARG A 39 -6.69 10.78 0.14
N PHE A 40 -6.86 11.35 1.35
CA PHE A 40 -8.14 11.50 2.04
C PHE A 40 -8.30 12.96 2.50
N GLY A 41 -9.53 13.44 2.59
CA GLY A 41 -9.75 14.85 2.96
C GLY A 41 -11.19 15.18 3.25
N LEU A 42 -11.43 16.48 3.46
CA LEU A 42 -12.73 17.00 3.84
C LEU A 42 -13.74 17.03 2.70
N MET A 43 -13.29 16.97 1.44
CA MET A 43 -14.23 16.92 0.31
C MET A 43 -15.04 15.62 0.37
N THR A 44 -16.37 15.76 0.40
CA THR A 44 -17.25 14.58 0.46
C THR A 44 -17.15 13.77 -0.82
N HIS A 45 -16.79 12.51 -0.70
CA HIS A 45 -16.87 11.54 -1.78
C HIS A 45 -18.29 10.94 -1.83
N MET A 46 -19.02 11.27 -2.89
CA MET A 46 -20.37 10.77 -3.09
C MET A 46 -20.38 9.27 -3.39
N GLY A 47 -21.28 8.55 -2.77
CA GLY A 47 -21.53 7.12 -2.98
C GLY A 47 -23.02 6.82 -3.14
N ARG A 48 -23.32 5.59 -3.50
CA ARG A 48 -24.72 5.12 -3.55
C ARG A 48 -25.27 5.05 -2.12
N CYS A 49 -26.52 5.45 -1.95
CA CYS A 49 -27.30 5.31 -0.72
C CYS A 49 -28.48 4.39 -0.95
N LEU A 50 -28.81 3.58 0.03
CA LEU A 50 -30.07 2.81 0.05
C LEU A 50 -31.17 3.73 0.59
N THR A 51 -32.26 3.82 -0.15
CA THR A 51 -33.48 4.55 0.24
C THR A 51 -34.70 3.72 -0.08
N ALA A 52 -35.86 4.09 0.47
CA ALA A 52 -37.11 3.50 0.07
C ALA A 52 -37.42 3.81 -1.41
N MET A 53 -38.18 2.93 -2.06
CA MET A 53 -38.55 3.11 -3.46
C MET A 53 -39.28 4.46 -3.65
N GLY A 54 -38.86 5.24 -4.64
CA GLY A 54 -39.39 6.57 -4.92
C GLY A 54 -38.85 7.70 -4.06
N VAL A 55 -38.03 7.43 -3.05
CA VAL A 55 -37.42 8.43 -2.18
C VAL A 55 -36.04 8.80 -2.68
N LYS A 56 -35.81 10.07 -3.03
CA LYS A 56 -34.46 10.57 -3.39
C LYS A 56 -33.60 10.69 -2.15
N PRO A 57 -32.37 10.12 -2.16
CA PRO A 57 -31.45 10.26 -1.03
C PRO A 57 -30.97 11.73 -0.90
N ILE A 58 -31.00 12.25 0.30
CA ILE A 58 -30.41 13.54 0.65
C ILE A 58 -29.12 13.26 1.41
N VAL A 59 -27.98 13.65 0.83
CA VAL A 59 -26.66 13.47 1.42
C VAL A 59 -26.06 14.85 1.67
N ARG A 60 -25.48 15.05 2.86
CA ARG A 60 -24.70 16.26 3.15
C ARG A 60 -23.47 16.27 2.28
N TYR A 61 -23.16 17.42 1.69
CA TYR A 61 -21.98 17.62 0.85
C TYR A 61 -21.12 18.73 1.39
N GLN A 62 -19.84 18.47 1.52
CA GLN A 62 -18.84 19.43 1.95
C GLN A 62 -17.83 19.64 0.82
N HIS A 63 -17.60 20.89 0.46
CA HIS A 63 -16.63 21.31 -0.55
C HIS A 63 -15.45 22.00 0.14
N ALA A 64 -14.52 21.21 0.66
CA ALA A 64 -13.32 21.70 1.34
C ALA A 64 -12.07 20.92 0.87
N PHE A 65 -10.99 21.63 0.55
CA PHE A 65 -9.81 21.06 -0.12
C PHE A 65 -8.68 20.61 0.83
N LYS A 66 -8.89 20.68 2.15
CA LYS A 66 -7.89 20.17 3.10
C LYS A 66 -7.83 18.67 3.03
N ASN A 67 -6.63 18.11 2.93
CA ASN A 67 -6.41 16.68 2.80
C ASN A 67 -5.12 16.24 3.52
N THR A 68 -5.01 14.94 3.71
CA THR A 68 -3.82 14.21 4.18
C THR A 68 -3.55 13.02 3.27
N TYR A 69 -2.37 12.43 3.37
CA TYR A 69 -1.99 11.25 2.61
C TYR A 69 -1.70 10.09 3.55
N LEU A 70 -2.13 8.90 3.16
CA LEU A 70 -1.70 7.66 3.76
C LEU A 70 -0.71 6.98 2.80
N TYR A 71 0.45 6.64 3.31
CA TYR A 71 1.40 5.73 2.69
C TYR A 71 1.18 4.36 3.29
N GLY A 72 0.98 3.33 2.47
CA GLY A 72 0.70 1.99 2.94
C GLY A 72 1.54 0.95 2.23
N SER A 73 2.08 0.01 3.00
CA SER A 73 2.70 -1.22 2.51
C SER A 73 1.91 -2.40 3.04
N PHE A 74 1.45 -3.27 2.14
CA PHE A 74 0.57 -4.39 2.47
C PHE A 74 1.16 -5.69 1.94
N SER A 75 1.23 -6.71 2.80
CA SER A 75 1.73 -8.03 2.42
C SER A 75 0.58 -8.96 2.04
N PRO A 76 0.59 -9.54 0.82
CA PRO A 76 -0.34 -10.60 0.44
C PRO A 76 0.05 -11.96 1.05
N ILE A 77 1.23 -12.08 1.67
CA ILE A 77 1.79 -13.34 2.17
C ILE A 77 1.28 -13.62 3.58
N ASP A 78 1.47 -12.70 4.50
CA ASP A 78 1.09 -12.83 5.92
C ASP A 78 0.03 -11.83 6.38
N GLY A 79 -0.40 -10.92 5.49
CA GLY A 79 -1.39 -9.89 5.78
C GLY A 79 -0.84 -8.73 6.63
N ASP A 80 0.49 -8.66 6.81
CA ASP A 80 1.09 -7.53 7.51
C ASP A 80 0.82 -6.21 6.77
N ALA A 81 0.56 -5.17 7.53
CA ALA A 81 0.27 -3.85 7.00
C ALA A 81 1.01 -2.78 7.80
N PHE A 82 1.72 -1.92 7.09
CA PHE A 82 2.32 -0.74 7.65
C PHE A 82 1.73 0.49 6.97
N VAL A 83 0.96 1.28 7.71
CA VAL A 83 0.31 2.49 7.21
C VAL A 83 0.80 3.69 8.01
N TYR A 84 1.23 4.72 7.29
CA TYR A 84 1.78 5.94 7.87
C TYR A 84 1.07 7.16 7.29
N GLU A 85 0.54 8.02 8.15
CA GLU A 85 -0.08 9.27 7.75
C GLU A 85 0.97 10.38 7.69
N ILE A 86 1.03 11.08 6.55
CA ILE A 86 2.00 12.14 6.31
C ILE A 86 1.43 13.18 5.34
N GLU A 87 1.87 14.42 5.44
CA GLU A 87 1.42 15.49 4.55
C GLU A 87 2.33 15.62 3.33
N GLY A 88 1.75 15.46 2.14
CA GLY A 88 2.43 15.64 0.84
C GLY A 88 3.02 14.38 0.24
N THR A 89 3.60 14.54 -0.97
CA THR A 89 4.17 13.47 -1.79
C THR A 89 5.47 13.95 -2.44
N THR A 90 6.57 13.90 -1.70
CA THR A 90 7.91 14.24 -2.19
C THR A 90 8.87 13.07 -1.97
N SER A 91 10.03 13.09 -2.65
CA SER A 91 11.06 12.05 -2.45
C SER A 91 11.59 12.02 -1.02
N GLU A 92 11.68 13.17 -0.35
CA GLU A 92 12.05 13.26 1.06
C GLU A 92 11.02 12.58 1.96
N ILE A 93 9.74 12.83 1.71
CA ILE A 93 8.63 12.23 2.45
C ILE A 93 8.60 10.72 2.24
N PHE A 94 8.77 10.26 1.01
CA PHE A 94 8.87 8.85 0.70
C PHE A 94 10.06 8.19 1.39
N TYR A 95 11.21 8.86 1.43
CA TYR A 95 12.38 8.38 2.19
C TYR A 95 12.09 8.27 3.69
N LYS A 96 11.48 9.29 4.30
CA LYS A 96 11.05 9.25 5.71
C LYS A 96 10.12 8.07 5.98
N TYR A 97 9.15 7.83 5.10
CA TYR A 97 8.27 6.67 5.17
C TYR A 97 9.06 5.35 5.16
N LEU A 98 10.01 5.18 4.24
CA LEU A 98 10.84 3.97 4.17
C LEU A 98 11.71 3.79 5.42
N VAL A 99 12.22 4.87 6.00
CA VAL A 99 12.98 4.82 7.26
C VAL A 99 12.09 4.32 8.40
N GLU A 100 10.87 4.84 8.54
CA GLU A 100 9.93 4.36 9.56
C GLU A 100 9.51 2.91 9.30
N PHE A 101 9.22 2.56 8.06
CA PHE A 101 8.90 1.18 7.69
C PHE A 101 10.07 0.21 7.93
N SER A 102 11.31 0.67 7.81
CA SER A 102 12.48 -0.16 8.11
C SER A 102 12.58 -0.58 9.57
N LYS A 103 12.02 0.22 10.49
CA LYS A 103 11.96 -0.05 11.94
C LYS A 103 10.87 -1.06 12.30
N HIS A 104 9.84 -1.17 11.47
CA HIS A 104 8.81 -2.21 11.61
C HIS A 104 9.44 -3.55 11.24
N LYS A 105 9.44 -4.54 12.15
CA LYS A 105 10.12 -5.84 12.00
C LYS A 105 11.58 -5.67 11.49
N PRO A 106 12.51 -5.13 12.28
CA PRO A 106 13.82 -4.69 11.78
C PRO A 106 14.72 -5.83 11.28
N LYS A 107 14.44 -7.08 11.69
CA LYS A 107 15.15 -8.28 11.27
C LYS A 107 14.54 -8.95 10.04
N GLU A 108 13.48 -8.38 9.49
CA GLU A 108 12.84 -8.81 8.25
C GLU A 108 13.43 -8.05 7.06
N LEU A 109 13.80 -8.76 6.00
CA LEU A 109 14.08 -8.15 4.70
C LEU A 109 12.77 -7.91 3.96
N LYS A 110 12.48 -6.65 3.67
CA LYS A 110 11.26 -6.20 2.99
C LYS A 110 11.51 -6.04 1.51
N VAL A 111 10.85 -6.85 0.70
CA VAL A 111 10.80 -6.69 -0.75
C VAL A 111 9.57 -5.87 -1.07
N ILE A 112 9.74 -4.63 -1.50
CA ILE A 112 8.64 -3.68 -1.69
C ILE A 112 8.45 -3.43 -3.18
N VAL A 113 7.27 -3.74 -3.67
CA VAL A 113 6.84 -3.41 -5.03
C VAL A 113 6.21 -2.02 -5.02
N ILE A 114 6.75 -1.11 -5.83
CA ILE A 114 6.31 0.28 -5.99
C ILE A 114 6.03 0.60 -7.45
N ASP A 115 5.24 1.63 -7.70
CA ASP A 115 5.07 2.18 -9.03
C ASP A 115 6.27 3.08 -9.45
N ASN A 116 6.16 3.70 -10.60
CA ASN A 116 7.18 4.60 -11.15
C ASN A 116 6.86 6.09 -10.93
N ALA A 117 6.15 6.45 -9.86
CA ALA A 117 5.94 7.85 -9.54
C ALA A 117 7.28 8.59 -9.38
N GLY A 118 7.34 9.83 -9.87
CA GLY A 118 8.60 10.59 -9.91
C GLY A 118 9.21 10.83 -8.52
N PHE A 119 8.38 10.96 -7.49
CA PHE A 119 8.83 11.14 -6.10
C PHE A 119 9.38 9.85 -5.45
N HIS A 120 9.24 8.68 -6.09
CA HIS A 120 9.93 7.45 -5.67
C HIS A 120 11.43 7.44 -6.02
N SER A 121 11.97 8.52 -6.57
CA SER A 121 13.41 8.66 -6.81
C SER A 121 14.15 8.91 -5.50
N LEU A 122 15.05 8.00 -5.12
CA LEU A 122 15.82 8.04 -3.88
C LEU A 122 17.32 8.26 -4.13
N GLN A 123 17.69 8.81 -5.28
CA GLN A 123 19.12 8.98 -5.66
C GLN A 123 19.93 9.74 -4.61
N GLN A 124 19.29 10.67 -3.89
CA GLN A 124 19.96 11.52 -2.89
C GLN A 124 19.94 10.93 -1.46
N TYR A 125 19.06 9.98 -1.18
CA TYR A 125 18.76 9.54 0.19
C TYR A 125 19.27 8.14 0.52
N GLY A 126 19.48 7.30 -0.49
CA GLY A 126 19.74 5.87 -0.30
C GLY A 126 18.50 5.06 0.10
N ILE A 127 18.68 3.77 0.31
CA ILE A 127 17.61 2.84 0.69
C ILE A 127 18.03 2.16 2.00
N PRO A 128 17.15 2.06 3.02
CA PRO A 128 17.45 1.31 4.24
C PRO A 128 17.92 -0.13 3.95
N LYS A 129 18.86 -0.64 4.73
CA LYS A 129 19.55 -1.93 4.46
C LYS A 129 18.59 -3.11 4.33
N ASN A 130 17.53 -3.13 5.14
CA ASN A 130 16.51 -4.19 5.15
C ASN A 130 15.35 -3.94 4.16
N ILE A 131 15.54 -3.07 3.18
CA ILE A 131 14.53 -2.78 2.14
C ILE A 131 15.13 -3.04 0.76
N ARG A 132 14.37 -3.68 -0.12
CA ARG A 132 14.64 -3.84 -1.55
C ARG A 132 13.43 -3.37 -2.34
N LEU A 133 13.63 -2.41 -3.24
CA LEU A 133 12.56 -1.85 -4.08
C LEU A 133 12.52 -2.53 -5.44
N ILE A 134 11.33 -2.95 -5.83
CA ILE A 134 11.02 -3.46 -7.18
C ILE A 134 10.03 -2.51 -7.82
N ARG A 135 10.37 -1.97 -8.98
CA ARG A 135 9.48 -1.08 -9.73
C ARG A 135 8.63 -1.86 -10.72
N ILE A 136 7.32 -1.66 -10.68
CA ILE A 136 6.42 -2.17 -11.73
C ILE A 136 6.52 -1.28 -12.97
N PRO A 137 6.21 -1.81 -14.17
CA PRO A 137 6.18 -1.01 -15.37
C PRO A 137 5.17 0.13 -15.28
N PRO A 138 5.42 1.24 -15.98
CA PRO A 138 4.44 2.31 -16.10
C PRO A 138 3.11 1.79 -16.68
N TYR A 139 2.01 2.41 -16.25
CA TYR A 139 0.66 2.12 -16.74
C TYR A 139 0.17 0.68 -16.48
N CYS A 140 0.60 0.06 -15.39
CA CYS A 140 0.15 -1.27 -14.98
C CYS A 140 -0.35 -1.26 -13.53
N PRO A 141 -1.33 -0.41 -13.16
CA PRO A 141 -1.84 -0.30 -11.80
C PRO A 141 -2.45 -1.62 -11.29
N GLU A 142 -3.03 -2.41 -12.19
CA GLU A 142 -3.58 -3.74 -11.87
C GLU A 142 -2.56 -4.71 -11.27
N LEU A 143 -1.26 -4.43 -11.39
CA LEU A 143 -0.19 -5.19 -10.76
C LEU A 143 0.06 -4.79 -9.31
N ASN A 144 -0.53 -3.67 -8.84
CA ASN A 144 -0.39 -3.24 -7.45
C ASN A 144 -1.69 -3.50 -6.66
N PRO A 145 -1.77 -4.60 -5.89
CA PRO A 145 -2.96 -4.91 -5.11
C PRO A 145 -3.25 -3.92 -3.96
N SER A 146 -2.32 -3.03 -3.59
CA SER A 146 -2.56 -1.96 -2.61
C SER A 146 -3.70 -1.03 -3.02
N GLU A 147 -3.90 -0.82 -4.33
CA GLU A 147 -5.03 -0.03 -4.83
C GLU A 147 -6.38 -0.57 -4.39
N LYS A 148 -6.51 -1.91 -4.24
CA LYS A 148 -7.74 -2.55 -3.74
C LYS A 148 -7.99 -2.23 -2.26
N ILE A 149 -6.92 -2.11 -1.45
CA ILE A 149 -7.02 -1.67 -0.05
C ILE A 149 -7.54 -0.23 0.00
N TRP A 150 -6.97 0.67 -0.81
CA TRP A 150 -7.45 2.04 -0.87
C TRP A 150 -8.88 2.14 -1.37
N HIS A 151 -9.25 1.32 -2.36
CA HIS A 151 -10.63 1.22 -2.81
C HIS A 151 -11.56 0.80 -1.68
N TYR A 152 -11.23 -0.24 -0.92
CA TYR A 152 -11.98 -0.70 0.24
C TYR A 152 -12.16 0.41 1.28
N MET A 153 -11.08 1.09 1.66
CA MET A 153 -11.13 2.22 2.59
C MET A 153 -12.02 3.36 2.06
N LYS A 154 -11.85 3.74 0.79
CA LYS A 154 -12.65 4.80 0.15
C LYS A 154 -14.14 4.44 0.08
N GLN A 155 -14.51 3.18 -0.10
CA GLN A 155 -15.92 2.75 -0.05
C GLN A 155 -16.53 3.02 1.34
N LYS A 156 -15.76 2.76 2.41
CA LYS A 156 -16.19 3.03 3.79
C LYS A 156 -16.17 4.51 4.15
N PHE A 157 -15.36 5.30 3.46
CA PHE A 157 -15.22 6.74 3.63
C PHE A 157 -16.32 7.54 2.92
N LYS A 158 -16.99 6.98 1.90
CA LYS A 158 -18.04 7.65 1.14
C LYS A 158 -19.17 8.16 2.03
N ASN A 159 -19.78 9.27 1.61
CA ASN A 159 -20.89 9.94 2.26
C ASN A 159 -20.62 10.41 3.71
N LYS A 160 -19.37 10.37 4.16
CA LYS A 160 -18.99 10.92 5.45
C LYS A 160 -18.68 12.41 5.31
N VAL A 161 -19.07 13.17 6.32
CA VAL A 161 -18.77 14.59 6.47
C VAL A 161 -18.03 14.77 7.79
N PHE A 162 -16.93 15.49 7.76
CA PHE A 162 -16.06 15.72 8.91
C PHE A 162 -15.94 17.22 9.18
N GLU A 163 -15.99 17.63 10.42
CA GLU A 163 -15.88 19.05 10.78
C GLU A 163 -14.51 19.64 10.42
N ASN A 164 -13.46 18.86 10.62
CA ASN A 164 -12.10 19.29 10.38
C ASN A 164 -11.20 18.12 9.96
N LEU A 165 -9.97 18.42 9.53
CA LEU A 165 -9.02 17.43 9.07
C LEU A 165 -8.56 16.48 10.20
N SER A 166 -8.53 16.93 11.44
CA SER A 166 -8.20 16.08 12.59
C SER A 166 -9.19 14.92 12.74
N ASN A 167 -10.48 15.19 12.55
CA ASN A 167 -11.52 14.16 12.60
C ASN A 167 -11.35 13.13 11.45
N VAL A 168 -10.90 13.59 10.27
CA VAL A 168 -10.53 12.66 9.17
C VAL A 168 -9.37 11.77 9.60
N LYS A 169 -8.30 12.34 10.16
CA LYS A 169 -7.11 11.61 10.61
C LYS A 169 -7.47 10.59 11.70
N THR A 170 -8.29 10.99 12.69
CA THR A 170 -8.78 10.07 13.72
C THR A 170 -9.56 8.90 13.10
N TRP A 171 -10.49 9.18 12.20
CA TRP A 171 -11.25 8.13 11.51
C TRP A 171 -10.34 7.16 10.74
N LEU A 172 -9.33 7.70 10.02
CA LEU A 172 -8.37 6.89 9.27
C LEU A 172 -7.54 6.00 10.19
N HIS A 173 -7.06 6.55 11.33
CA HIS A 173 -6.33 5.78 12.33
C HIS A 173 -7.16 4.64 12.91
N ASP A 174 -8.39 4.94 13.32
CA ASP A 174 -9.32 3.94 13.88
C ASP A 174 -9.66 2.86 12.84
N PHE A 175 -9.85 3.26 11.58
CA PHE A 175 -10.11 2.32 10.50
C PHE A 175 -8.93 1.37 10.28
N VAL A 176 -7.71 1.91 10.18
CA VAL A 176 -6.50 1.09 10.01
C VAL A 176 -6.33 0.13 11.18
N LYS A 177 -6.51 0.60 12.41
CA LYS A 177 -6.32 -0.19 13.62
C LYS A 177 -7.37 -1.30 13.78
N ASN A 178 -8.63 -1.03 13.46
CA ASN A 178 -9.73 -1.91 13.80
C ASN A 178 -10.23 -2.76 12.61
N GLU A 179 -10.10 -2.25 11.39
CA GLU A 179 -10.66 -2.87 10.19
C GLU A 179 -9.59 -3.53 9.29
N LEU A 180 -8.35 -3.02 9.25
CA LEU A 180 -7.30 -3.61 8.42
C LEU A 180 -6.51 -4.69 9.17
N ASN A 181 -7.21 -5.74 9.61
CA ASN A 181 -6.53 -6.90 10.18
C ASN A 181 -5.88 -7.78 9.09
N GLN A 182 -5.00 -8.69 9.50
CA GLN A 182 -4.24 -9.56 8.60
C GLN A 182 -5.14 -10.34 7.62
N GLN A 183 -6.26 -10.89 8.08
CA GLN A 183 -7.18 -11.66 7.24
C GLN A 183 -7.81 -10.79 6.13
N ILE A 184 -8.21 -9.58 6.47
CA ILE A 184 -8.77 -8.63 5.49
C ILE A 184 -7.71 -8.21 4.48
N VAL A 185 -6.50 -7.85 4.93
CA VAL A 185 -5.39 -7.50 4.04
C VAL A 185 -5.09 -8.65 3.07
N MET A 186 -4.92 -9.88 3.58
CA MET A 186 -4.68 -11.05 2.74
C MET A 186 -5.82 -11.28 1.74
N SER A 187 -7.07 -11.20 2.18
CA SER A 187 -8.22 -11.45 1.29
C SER A 187 -8.32 -10.45 0.15
N ILE A 188 -8.00 -9.18 0.41
CA ILE A 188 -8.07 -8.10 -0.58
C ILE A 188 -6.85 -8.14 -1.52
N THR A 189 -5.66 -8.40 -0.98
CA THR A 189 -4.40 -8.36 -1.74
C THR A 189 -4.04 -9.69 -2.40
N HIS A 190 -4.79 -10.76 -2.11
CA HIS A 190 -4.50 -12.09 -2.64
C HIS A 190 -4.28 -12.08 -4.15
N ASN A 191 -3.13 -12.62 -4.56
CA ASN A 191 -2.78 -12.80 -5.96
C ASN A 191 -1.95 -14.09 -6.10
N LYS A 192 -2.56 -15.11 -6.75
CA LYS A 192 -1.92 -16.43 -6.93
C LYS A 192 -0.54 -16.35 -7.58
N LEU A 193 -0.35 -15.44 -8.54
CA LEU A 193 0.93 -15.30 -9.25
C LEU A 193 2.06 -14.81 -8.33
N TYR A 194 1.78 -13.81 -7.49
CA TYR A 194 2.77 -13.29 -6.55
C TYR A 194 3.06 -14.28 -5.44
N ASN A 195 2.02 -14.88 -4.87
CA ASN A 195 2.17 -15.85 -3.79
C ASN A 195 2.96 -17.06 -4.25
N GLN A 196 2.64 -17.65 -5.41
CA GLN A 196 3.38 -18.77 -5.97
C GLN A 196 4.83 -18.41 -6.31
N ALA A 197 5.06 -17.24 -6.94
CA ALA A 197 6.41 -16.79 -7.25
C ALA A 197 7.26 -16.57 -6.00
N PHE A 198 6.67 -16.07 -4.92
CA PHE A 198 7.37 -15.80 -3.67
C PHE A 198 7.68 -17.09 -2.91
N VAL A 199 6.67 -17.94 -2.68
CA VAL A 199 6.81 -19.20 -1.91
C VAL A 199 7.73 -20.18 -2.63
N ASN A 200 7.54 -20.44 -3.92
CA ASN A 200 8.34 -21.42 -4.67
C ASN A 200 9.84 -21.07 -4.77
N HIS A 201 10.21 -19.82 -4.50
CA HIS A 201 11.62 -19.38 -4.58
C HIS A 201 12.28 -19.17 -3.21
N LEU A 202 11.54 -19.23 -2.11
CA LEU A 202 12.09 -19.15 -0.76
C LEU A 202 12.23 -20.52 -0.10
N ASP A 203 11.36 -21.46 -0.44
CA ASP A 203 11.35 -22.82 0.12
C ASP A 203 12.22 -23.83 -0.64
N SER A 204 12.77 -23.45 -1.80
CA SER A 204 13.70 -24.24 -2.61
C SER A 204 15.14 -23.76 -2.43
#